data_e1d355710a119d4f1ef3df91c83e686c
#
_entry.id   e1d355710a119d4f1ef3df91c83e686c
#
_cell.length_a   1.000
_cell.length_b   1.000
_cell.length_c   1.000
_cell.angle_alpha   90.00
_cell.angle_beta   90.00
_cell.angle_gamma   90.00
#
_symmetry.space_group_name_H-M   'P 1'
#
loop_
_entity.id
_entity.type
_entity.pdbx_description
1 polymer ?
#
loop_
_entity_poly.entity_id
_entity_poly.type
_entity_poly.pdbx_seq_one_letter_code
_entity_poly.pdbx_strand_id
1 'polypeptide(L)'
;MTLRQKQDADVYDILDTMRAILDKKAADYSNQIDRYSAFTGIAEQLQRVRQSNLPDVDMVFLLFIHVKLTRLIELLSRPGVDAQNESVDDTFVDLANYCVLWGAYHRE
;
A
#
# COMPACT_ATOMS: atom_id res chain seq x y z
N MET A 1 -13.37 33.33 -15.15
CA MET A 1 -13.69 32.31 -14.12
C MET A 1 -13.71 32.97 -12.75
N THR A 2 -14.80 32.80 -12.00
CA THR A 2 -14.89 33.29 -10.65
C THR A 2 -14.05 32.40 -9.71
N LEU A 3 -13.75 32.90 -8.50
CA LEU A 3 -13.06 32.09 -7.48
C LEU A 3 -13.82 30.80 -7.18
N ARG A 4 -15.15 30.88 -7.04
CA ARG A 4 -15.98 29.70 -6.77
C ARG A 4 -15.90 28.69 -7.91
N GLN A 5 -15.95 29.12 -9.16
CA GLN A 5 -15.84 28.22 -10.30
C GLN A 5 -14.48 27.54 -10.35
N LYS A 6 -13.41 28.26 -10.03
CA LYS A 6 -12.07 27.68 -9.96
C LYS A 6 -11.97 26.64 -8.83
N GLN A 7 -12.50 26.93 -7.66
CA GLN A 7 -12.51 26.03 -6.53
C GLN A 7 -13.29 24.74 -6.85
N ASP A 8 -14.45 24.86 -7.47
CA ASP A 8 -15.25 23.71 -7.89
C ASP A 8 -14.51 22.86 -8.92
N ALA A 9 -13.86 23.49 -9.89
CA ALA A 9 -13.06 22.80 -10.91
C ALA A 9 -11.90 22.02 -10.27
N ASP A 10 -11.20 22.63 -9.31
CA ASP A 10 -10.11 21.98 -8.60
C ASP A 10 -10.59 20.75 -7.81
N VAL A 11 -11.75 20.87 -7.16
CA VAL A 11 -12.36 19.73 -6.43
C VAL A 11 -12.65 18.57 -7.37
N TYR A 12 -13.30 18.83 -8.51
CA TYR A 12 -13.63 17.79 -9.47
C TYR A 12 -12.38 17.16 -10.09
N ASP A 13 -11.36 17.95 -10.37
CA ASP A 13 -10.09 17.44 -10.89
C ASP A 13 -9.41 16.48 -9.89
N ILE A 14 -9.40 16.83 -8.62
CA ILE A 14 -8.86 15.95 -7.56
C ILE A 14 -9.67 14.64 -7.48
N LEU A 15 -10.98 14.72 -7.53
CA LEU A 15 -11.84 13.52 -7.48
C LEU A 15 -11.60 12.61 -8.69
N ASP A 16 -11.45 13.16 -9.88
CA ASP A 16 -11.15 12.39 -11.09
C ASP A 16 -9.77 11.72 -10.99
N THR A 17 -8.78 12.43 -10.48
CA THR A 17 -7.43 11.89 -10.26
C THR A 17 -7.46 10.77 -9.24
N MET A 18 -8.16 10.94 -8.13
CA MET A 18 -8.32 9.91 -7.10
C MET A 18 -8.99 8.66 -7.65
N ARG A 19 -10.03 8.82 -8.47
CA ARG A 19 -10.71 7.70 -9.11
C ARG A 19 -9.78 6.90 -10.02
N ALA A 20 -9.00 7.58 -10.86
CA ALA A 20 -8.05 6.94 -11.75
C ALA A 20 -6.96 6.17 -10.96
N ILE A 21 -6.45 6.76 -9.88
CA ILE A 21 -5.47 6.11 -9.00
C ILE A 21 -6.09 4.89 -8.31
N LEU A 22 -7.31 5.01 -7.81
CA LEU A 22 -8.01 3.92 -7.15
C LEU A 22 -8.21 2.73 -8.09
N ASP A 23 -8.59 2.97 -9.33
CA ASP A 23 -8.79 1.92 -10.33
C ASP A 23 -7.48 1.19 -10.63
N LYS A 24 -6.36 1.93 -10.75
CA LYS A 24 -5.04 1.33 -10.97
C LYS A 24 -4.60 0.50 -9.76
N LYS A 25 -4.78 1.02 -8.54
CA LYS A 25 -4.42 0.30 -7.32
C LYS A 25 -5.27 -0.94 -7.13
N ALA A 26 -6.55 -0.89 -7.43
CA ALA A 26 -7.42 -2.05 -7.37
C ALA A 26 -6.93 -3.17 -8.32
N ALA A 27 -6.46 -2.82 -9.50
CA ALA A 27 -5.91 -3.79 -10.45
C ALA A 27 -4.60 -4.41 -9.94
N ASP A 28 -3.78 -3.63 -9.20
CA ASP A 28 -2.49 -4.08 -8.70
C ASP A 28 -2.57 -4.85 -7.37
N TYR A 29 -3.40 -4.40 -6.43
CA TYR A 29 -3.39 -4.88 -5.04
C TYR A 29 -4.46 -5.90 -4.71
N SER A 30 -5.48 -6.05 -5.54
CA SER A 30 -6.58 -6.96 -5.28
C SER A 30 -6.66 -8.03 -6.37
N ASN A 31 -7.07 -9.24 -5.99
CA ASN A 31 -7.37 -10.26 -6.98
C ASN A 31 -8.66 -9.91 -7.71
N GLN A 32 -8.97 -10.67 -8.78
CA GLN A 32 -10.13 -10.39 -9.61
C GLN A 32 -11.48 -10.65 -8.92
N ILE A 33 -11.47 -11.43 -7.85
CA ILE A 33 -12.68 -11.85 -7.13
C ILE A 33 -13.05 -10.84 -6.07
N ASP A 34 -12.06 -10.32 -5.34
CA ASP A 34 -12.27 -9.41 -4.21
C ASP A 34 -11.26 -8.26 -4.25
N ARG A 35 -11.75 -7.07 -4.56
CA ARG A 35 -10.90 -5.88 -4.62
C ARG A 35 -10.39 -5.43 -3.25
N TYR A 36 -10.91 -5.96 -2.17
CA TYR A 36 -10.51 -5.60 -0.81
C TYR A 36 -9.58 -6.63 -0.17
N SER A 37 -9.24 -7.72 -0.86
CA SER A 37 -8.46 -8.83 -0.29
C SER A 37 -7.13 -8.38 0.32
N ALA A 38 -6.41 -7.45 -0.32
CA ALA A 38 -5.15 -6.93 0.21
C ALA A 38 -5.36 -6.20 1.53
N PHE A 39 -6.42 -5.39 1.62
CA PHE A 39 -6.70 -4.60 2.82
C PHE A 39 -7.17 -5.47 3.98
N THR A 40 -8.03 -6.45 3.72
CA THR A 40 -8.52 -7.37 4.76
C THR A 40 -7.40 -8.25 5.29
N GLY A 41 -6.49 -8.71 4.45
CA GLY A 41 -5.31 -9.45 4.87
C GLY A 41 -4.39 -8.64 5.78
N ILE A 42 -4.15 -7.37 5.45
CA ILE A 42 -3.35 -6.46 6.27
C ILE A 42 -4.05 -6.19 7.60
N ALA A 43 -5.37 -6.02 7.60
CA ALA A 43 -6.13 -5.79 8.82
C ALA A 43 -6.01 -6.98 9.81
N GLU A 44 -6.02 -8.21 9.31
CA GLU A 44 -5.81 -9.40 10.14
C GLU A 44 -4.43 -9.40 10.78
N GLN A 45 -3.38 -9.06 10.03
CA GLN A 45 -2.03 -8.97 10.55
C GLN A 45 -1.89 -7.84 11.58
N LEU A 46 -2.51 -6.70 11.33
CA LEU A 46 -2.51 -5.58 12.27
C LEU A 46 -3.13 -5.97 13.61
N GLN A 47 -4.19 -6.78 13.61
CA GLN A 47 -4.80 -7.29 14.83
C GLN A 47 -3.82 -8.14 15.65
N ARG A 48 -3.04 -9.00 15.01
CA ARG A 48 -2.00 -9.79 15.67
C ARG A 48 -0.91 -8.90 16.27
N VAL A 49 -0.49 -7.87 15.55
CA VAL A 49 0.52 -6.92 16.02
C VAL A 49 0.04 -6.18 17.27
N ARG A 50 -1.22 -5.76 17.30
CA ARG A 50 -1.83 -5.11 18.48
C ARG A 50 -1.82 -6.03 19.69
N GLN A 51 -2.11 -7.32 19.52
CA GLN A 51 -2.09 -8.31 20.59
C GLN A 51 -0.70 -8.59 21.12
N SER A 52 0.34 -8.30 20.33
CA SER A 52 1.74 -8.54 20.70
C SER A 52 2.31 -7.46 21.63
N ASN A 53 1.60 -6.37 21.86
CA ASN A 53 2.03 -5.26 22.73
C ASN A 53 3.38 -4.67 22.31
N LEU A 54 3.59 -4.50 21.02
CA LEU A 54 4.81 -3.91 20.47
C LEU A 54 4.83 -2.38 20.63
N PRO A 55 6.03 -1.77 20.76
CA PRO A 55 6.15 -0.32 20.68
C PRO A 55 5.58 0.24 19.38
N ASP A 56 5.09 1.49 19.42
CA ASP A 56 4.37 2.09 18.30
C ASP A 56 5.19 2.14 17.01
N VAL A 57 6.47 2.47 17.10
CA VAL A 57 7.34 2.56 15.91
C VAL A 57 7.54 1.17 15.29
N ASP A 58 7.72 0.14 16.10
CA ASP A 58 7.81 -1.24 15.60
C ASP A 58 6.53 -1.66 14.89
N MET A 59 5.37 -1.28 15.41
CA MET A 59 4.08 -1.54 14.76
C MET A 59 3.99 -0.88 13.38
N VAL A 60 4.49 0.36 13.26
CA VAL A 60 4.49 1.07 11.97
C VAL A 60 5.37 0.37 10.95
N PHE A 61 6.58 -0.03 11.31
CA PHE A 61 7.46 -0.78 10.43
C PHE A 61 6.83 -2.10 9.98
N LEU A 62 6.26 -2.84 10.92
CA LEU A 62 5.57 -4.10 10.58
C LEU A 62 4.40 -3.88 9.64
N LEU A 63 3.61 -2.82 9.86
CA LEU A 63 2.50 -2.50 8.97
C LEU A 63 3.00 -2.23 7.54
N PHE A 64 4.03 -1.43 7.37
CA PHE A 64 4.59 -1.12 6.05
C PHE A 64 5.17 -2.36 5.38
N ILE A 65 5.84 -3.23 6.14
CA ILE A 65 6.36 -4.51 5.63
C ILE A 65 5.22 -5.42 5.18
N HIS A 66 4.14 -5.52 5.96
CA HIS A 66 2.97 -6.32 5.57
C HIS A 66 2.30 -5.79 4.29
N VAL A 67 2.20 -4.48 4.13
CA VAL A 67 1.69 -3.89 2.88
C VAL A 67 2.52 -4.36 1.68
N LYS A 68 3.84 -4.32 1.79
CA LYS A 68 4.74 -4.72 0.70
C LYS A 68 4.75 -6.24 0.49
N LEU A 69 4.66 -7.03 1.55
CA LEU A 69 4.55 -8.48 1.43
C LEU A 69 3.25 -8.89 0.73
N THR A 70 2.14 -8.26 1.08
CA THR A 70 0.86 -8.50 0.41
C THR A 70 0.95 -8.13 -1.07
N ARG A 71 1.58 -7.01 -1.37
CA ARG A 71 1.84 -6.56 -2.74
C ARG A 71 2.66 -7.60 -3.51
N LEU A 72 3.73 -8.10 -2.89
CA LEU A 72 4.62 -9.08 -3.50
C LEU A 72 3.88 -10.40 -3.79
N ILE A 73 3.07 -10.86 -2.84
CA ILE A 73 2.24 -12.06 -3.02
C ILE A 73 1.32 -11.90 -4.23
N GLU A 74 0.65 -10.76 -4.36
CA GLU A 74 -0.24 -10.48 -5.49
C GLU A 74 0.51 -10.49 -6.81
N LEU A 75 1.67 -9.85 -6.87
CA LEU A 75 2.48 -9.79 -8.09
C LEU A 75 3.01 -11.16 -8.50
N LEU A 76 3.49 -11.96 -7.55
CA LEU A 76 4.04 -13.28 -7.81
C LEU A 76 2.97 -14.34 -8.09
N SER A 77 1.76 -14.15 -7.53
CA SER A 77 0.65 -15.08 -7.72
C SER A 77 0.01 -14.99 -9.10
N ARG A 78 0.25 -13.91 -9.83
CA ARG A 78 -0.30 -13.66 -11.15
C ARG A 78 0.81 -13.37 -12.15
N PRO A 79 1.68 -14.35 -12.45
CA PRO A 79 2.75 -14.16 -13.41
C PRO A 79 2.19 -13.80 -14.79
N GLY A 80 2.78 -12.82 -15.45
CA GLY A 80 2.32 -12.31 -16.73
C GLY A 80 1.33 -11.16 -16.65
N VAL A 81 0.91 -10.75 -15.45
CA VAL A 81 0.13 -9.53 -15.25
C VAL A 81 1.09 -8.42 -14.84
N ASP A 82 1.18 -7.36 -15.66
CA ASP A 82 2.05 -6.22 -15.37
C ASP A 82 1.43 -5.38 -14.27
N ALA A 83 2.24 -5.05 -13.26
CA ALA A 83 1.87 -4.09 -12.23
C ALA A 83 1.80 -2.69 -12.83
N GLN A 84 0.79 -1.91 -12.45
CA GLN A 84 0.58 -0.58 -12.99
C GLN A 84 1.31 0.52 -12.21
N ASN A 85 1.59 0.28 -10.93
CA ASN A 85 2.17 1.29 -10.03
C ASN A 85 3.52 0.88 -9.48
N GLU A 86 3.82 -0.41 -9.44
CA GLU A 86 5.00 -0.94 -8.79
C GLU A 86 5.38 -2.29 -9.38
N SER A 87 6.65 -2.47 -9.69
CA SER A 87 7.20 -3.74 -10.16
C SER A 87 7.56 -4.65 -8.99
N VAL A 88 7.86 -5.93 -9.30
CA VAL A 88 8.40 -6.88 -8.32
C VAL A 88 9.72 -6.37 -7.74
N ASP A 89 10.62 -5.86 -8.59
CA ASP A 89 11.90 -5.34 -8.15
C ASP A 89 11.74 -4.13 -7.22
N ASP A 90 10.85 -3.20 -7.54
CA ASP A 90 10.55 -2.04 -6.68
C ASP A 90 10.04 -2.49 -5.32
N THR A 91 9.21 -3.52 -5.28
CA THR A 91 8.67 -4.07 -4.04
C THR A 91 9.79 -4.68 -3.18
N PHE A 92 10.71 -5.43 -3.77
CA PHE A 92 11.86 -5.97 -3.05
C PHE A 92 12.75 -4.86 -2.50
N VAL A 93 13.01 -3.81 -3.27
CA VAL A 93 13.80 -2.66 -2.82
C VAL A 93 13.14 -1.97 -1.64
N ASP A 94 11.84 -1.75 -1.69
CA ASP A 94 11.09 -1.15 -0.58
C ASP A 94 11.15 -2.00 0.68
N LEU A 95 10.98 -3.32 0.55
CA LEU A 95 11.11 -4.24 1.68
C LEU A 95 12.51 -4.19 2.30
N ALA A 96 13.54 -4.22 1.46
CA ALA A 96 14.92 -4.13 1.93
C ALA A 96 15.18 -2.81 2.68
N ASN A 97 14.67 -1.70 2.15
CA ASN A 97 14.80 -0.39 2.79
C ASN A 97 14.11 -0.34 4.15
N TYR A 98 12.91 -0.88 4.27
CA TYR A 98 12.22 -0.93 5.57
C TYR A 98 12.97 -1.78 6.58
N CYS A 99 13.51 -2.92 6.16
CA CYS A 99 14.30 -3.77 7.04
C CYS A 99 15.56 -3.08 7.53
N VAL A 100 16.28 -2.40 6.64
CA VAL A 100 17.50 -1.65 6.99
C VAL A 100 17.18 -0.51 7.96
N LEU A 101 16.15 0.28 7.66
CA LEU A 101 15.75 1.41 8.52
C LEU A 101 15.30 0.92 9.90
N TRP A 102 14.52 -0.14 9.93
CA TRP A 102 14.04 -0.70 11.20
C TRP A 102 15.19 -1.27 12.03
N GLY A 103 16.08 -2.02 11.40
CA GLY A 103 17.27 -2.52 12.06
C GLY A 103 18.16 -1.40 12.62
N ALA A 104 18.35 -0.34 11.85
CA ALA A 104 19.12 0.84 12.30
C ALA A 104 18.44 1.55 13.48
N TYR A 105 17.12 1.68 13.44
CA TYR A 105 16.33 2.26 14.53
C TYR A 105 16.58 1.52 15.86
N HIS A 106 16.66 0.19 15.82
CA HIS A 106 16.90 -0.63 17.02
C HIS A 106 18.32 -0.52 17.57
N ARG A 107 19.25 0.08 16.85
CA ARG A 107 20.62 0.31 17.33
C ARG A 107 20.80 1.65 18.04
N GLU A 108 19.79 2.51 17.98
CA GLU A 108 19.82 3.80 18.69
C GLU A 108 19.44 3.65 20.20
#